data_022b0ddc06bfa244a827fbcebf9684d1
#
_entry.id   022b0ddc06bfa244a827fbcebf9684d1
#
_cell.length_a   1.000
_cell.length_b   1.000
_cell.length_c   1.000
_cell.angle_alpha   90.00
_cell.angle_beta   90.00
_cell.angle_gamma   90.00
#
_symmetry.space_group_name_H-M   'P 1'
#
loop_
_entity.id
_entity.type
_entity.pdbx_description
1 polymer ?
#
loop_
_entity_poly.entity_id
_entity_poly.type
_entity_poly.pdbx_seq_one_letter_code
_entity_poly.pdbx_strand_id
1 'polypeptide(L)'
;HAGSVAQLLHETSDRDHIDEIADDWMVAGAQDPIVRDSDIGTSADDVDAIDDVDSVESIDSIELPEGTAASKAAAAAAAKPGPASRRAVISLDSVSTDAEHQFRQAIVAIDALPGNQVEGISPLYHVSQVDDYPDKMAAVMQISTRMDARELIGALESVSSSISDDLDLDLVDMEGVVRNEPDCMVPWPSAREHAAVLAPWFDMDPDAKLGRDPVAFLLAMAPDAAQVGMLTDNWIIGDTL
;
A
#
# COMPACT_ATOMS: atom_id res chain seq x y z
N HIS A 1 -43.07 -5.79 -7.37
CA HIS A 1 -42.67 -6.20 -8.72
C HIS A 1 -41.37 -5.45 -9.03
N ALA A 2 -40.27 -6.06 -8.71
CA ALA A 2 -38.97 -5.60 -9.16
C ALA A 2 -38.79 -6.07 -10.61
N GLY A 3 -38.79 -5.14 -11.55
CA GLY A 3 -38.43 -5.41 -12.93
C GLY A 3 -36.93 -5.73 -13.02
N SER A 4 -36.58 -6.74 -13.81
CA SER A 4 -35.20 -7.08 -14.11
C SER A 4 -34.45 -5.86 -14.67
N VAL A 5 -33.15 -5.72 -14.37
CA VAL A 5 -32.28 -4.65 -14.89
C VAL A 5 -32.33 -4.58 -16.43
N ALA A 6 -32.54 -5.74 -17.11
CA ALA A 6 -32.75 -5.82 -18.55
C ALA A 6 -34.05 -5.13 -19.02
N GLN A 7 -35.04 -5.03 -18.16
CA GLN A 7 -36.34 -4.40 -18.46
C GLN A 7 -36.27 -2.88 -18.28
N LEU A 8 -35.45 -2.39 -17.33
CA LEU A 8 -35.17 -0.98 -17.13
C LEU A 8 -34.31 -0.38 -18.25
N LEU A 9 -33.38 -1.15 -18.81
CA LEU A 9 -32.56 -0.74 -19.96
C LEU A 9 -33.34 -0.66 -21.26
N HIS A 10 -34.50 -1.33 -21.37
CA HIS A 10 -35.37 -1.29 -22.54
C HIS A 10 -36.27 -0.03 -22.60
N GLU A 11 -36.41 0.65 -21.46
CA GLU A 11 -37.25 1.87 -21.34
C GLU A 11 -36.46 3.17 -21.41
N THR A 12 -35.12 3.14 -21.40
CA THR A 12 -34.27 4.31 -21.54
C THR A 12 -33.78 4.46 -22.98
N SER A 13 -33.99 5.63 -23.54
CA SER A 13 -33.65 6.04 -24.91
C SER A 13 -32.12 6.17 -25.17
N ASP A 14 -31.27 5.73 -24.23
CA ASP A 14 -29.82 5.92 -24.25
C ASP A 14 -29.01 4.68 -24.66
N ARG A 15 -29.70 3.62 -25.10
CA ARG A 15 -29.04 2.35 -25.46
C ARG A 15 -28.07 2.50 -26.64
N ASP A 16 -28.45 3.32 -27.61
CA ASP A 16 -27.63 3.55 -28.81
C ASP A 16 -26.35 4.34 -28.52
N HIS A 17 -26.35 5.13 -27.43
CA HIS A 17 -25.19 5.92 -27.03
C HIS A 17 -24.14 5.13 -26.24
N ILE A 18 -24.56 4.07 -25.56
CA ILE A 18 -23.65 3.18 -24.81
C ILE A 18 -22.91 2.25 -25.77
N ASP A 19 -23.57 1.76 -26.82
CA ASP A 19 -22.93 0.93 -27.85
C ASP A 19 -21.90 1.72 -28.67
N GLU A 20 -22.16 3.00 -28.94
CA GLU A 20 -21.24 3.88 -29.67
C GLU A 20 -19.96 4.21 -28.88
N ILE A 21 -20.04 4.31 -27.55
CA ILE A 21 -18.87 4.51 -26.66
C ILE A 21 -18.03 3.22 -26.57
N ALA A 22 -18.66 2.05 -26.58
CA ALA A 22 -17.97 0.78 -26.54
C ALA A 22 -17.17 0.48 -27.83
N ASP A 23 -17.71 0.86 -28.98
CA ASP A 23 -17.04 0.68 -30.28
C ASP A 23 -15.85 1.61 -30.48
N ASP A 24 -15.92 2.83 -29.96
CA ASP A 24 -14.82 3.82 -30.05
C ASP A 24 -13.61 3.44 -29.17
N TRP A 25 -13.84 2.68 -28.11
CA TRP A 25 -12.77 2.23 -27.21
C TRP A 25 -11.96 1.04 -27.78
N MET A 26 -12.55 0.24 -28.64
CA MET A 26 -11.88 -0.92 -29.28
C MET A 26 -10.99 -0.53 -30.46
N VAL A 27 -11.14 0.66 -31.03
CA VAL A 27 -10.39 1.08 -32.23
C VAL A 27 -9.06 1.78 -31.90
N ALA A 28 -8.85 2.22 -30.65
CA ALA A 28 -7.65 2.95 -30.26
C ALA A 28 -6.44 2.07 -29.83
N GLY A 29 -6.58 0.75 -29.86
CA GLY A 29 -5.59 -0.20 -29.34
C GLY A 29 -4.75 -0.98 -30.36
N ALA A 30 -4.77 -0.65 -31.64
CA ALA A 30 -4.05 -1.44 -32.63
C ALA A 30 -3.33 -0.54 -33.65
N GLN A 31 -2.12 -0.10 -33.34
CA GLN A 31 -1.07 0.16 -34.32
C GLN A 31 0.22 0.67 -33.66
N ASP A 32 1.18 -0.22 -33.43
CA ASP A 32 2.59 0.14 -33.47
C ASP A 32 3.32 -0.90 -34.32
N PRO A 33 4.00 -0.48 -35.41
CA PRO A 33 4.78 -1.38 -36.25
C PRO A 33 6.17 -1.61 -35.67
N ILE A 34 6.51 -2.87 -35.57
CA ILE A 34 7.86 -3.39 -35.31
C ILE A 34 8.80 -2.93 -36.42
N VAL A 35 9.79 -2.12 -36.11
CA VAL A 35 10.97 -1.93 -36.98
C VAL A 35 12.07 -2.83 -36.46
N ARG A 36 12.32 -3.89 -37.22
CA ARG A 36 13.60 -4.62 -37.19
C ARG A 36 14.57 -3.87 -38.08
N ASP A 37 15.69 -3.55 -37.54
CA ASP A 37 16.89 -3.40 -38.42
C ASP A 37 18.08 -4.08 -37.77
N SER A 38 18.56 -5.04 -38.57
CA SER A 38 19.78 -5.79 -38.41
C SER A 38 20.87 -4.98 -39.07
N ASP A 39 22.00 -4.75 -38.43
CA ASP A 39 23.24 -4.76 -39.17
C ASP A 39 24.45 -5.08 -38.27
N ILE A 40 25.13 -6.08 -38.76
CA ILE A 40 26.35 -6.72 -38.36
C ILE A 40 27.52 -5.80 -38.72
N GLY A 41 28.46 -5.67 -37.83
CA GLY A 41 29.74 -5.03 -38.12
C GLY A 41 30.87 -5.58 -37.24
N THR A 42 31.44 -6.68 -37.66
CA THR A 42 32.74 -7.23 -37.21
C THR A 42 33.89 -6.30 -37.55
N SER A 43 34.81 -6.07 -36.64
CA SER A 43 36.23 -5.98 -36.96
C SER A 43 37.09 -6.31 -35.74
N ALA A 44 37.95 -7.29 -35.96
CA ALA A 44 39.02 -7.76 -35.11
C ALA A 44 40.28 -6.94 -35.34
N ASP A 45 41.28 -7.25 -34.49
CA ASP A 45 42.69 -6.90 -34.51
C ASP A 45 43.07 -5.69 -33.64
N ASP A 46 43.98 -5.77 -32.70
CA ASP A 46 45.32 -6.32 -32.71
C ASP A 46 45.88 -6.55 -31.29
N VAL A 47 46.65 -7.59 -31.20
CA VAL A 47 47.57 -7.99 -30.13
C VAL A 47 48.69 -6.97 -29.94
N ASP A 48 49.18 -6.79 -28.71
CA ASP A 48 50.61 -6.94 -28.43
C ASP A 48 50.92 -7.09 -26.93
N ALA A 49 51.69 -8.11 -26.69
CA ALA A 49 52.29 -8.49 -25.41
C ALA A 49 53.56 -7.65 -25.15
N ILE A 50 54.03 -7.64 -23.94
CA ILE A 50 55.45 -7.75 -23.45
C ILE A 50 55.42 -7.59 -21.90
N ASP A 51 55.63 -8.62 -21.13
CA ASP A 51 56.85 -9.16 -20.51
C ASP A 51 57.57 -8.31 -19.43
N ASP A 52 57.79 -9.03 -18.33
CA ASP A 52 58.94 -9.03 -17.39
C ASP A 52 59.07 -7.88 -16.38
N VAL A 53 59.28 -8.09 -15.14
CA VAL A 53 60.29 -8.76 -14.32
C VAL A 53 60.01 -8.57 -12.81
N ASP A 54 60.05 -9.62 -12.10
CA ASP A 54 60.77 -9.97 -10.88
C ASP A 54 61.40 -8.83 -10.06
N SER A 55 61.01 -8.75 -8.80
CA SER A 55 61.96 -8.53 -7.68
C SER A 55 61.28 -8.72 -6.33
N VAL A 56 61.67 -9.79 -5.69
CA VAL A 56 61.53 -10.07 -4.26
C VAL A 56 62.34 -9.08 -3.44
N GLU A 57 61.75 -8.48 -2.43
CA GLU A 57 62.49 -8.13 -1.22
C GLU A 57 61.57 -8.19 0.03
N SER A 58 61.97 -9.08 0.89
CA SER A 58 61.49 -9.24 2.26
C SER A 58 61.97 -8.10 3.13
N ILE A 59 61.09 -7.45 3.86
CA ILE A 59 61.45 -6.71 5.07
C ILE A 59 60.33 -6.89 6.14
N ASP A 60 60.67 -7.68 7.08
CA ASP A 60 60.74 -7.50 8.53
C ASP A 60 59.63 -6.70 9.24
N SER A 61 59.18 -7.35 10.28
CA SER A 61 58.30 -6.99 11.38
C SER A 61 58.26 -5.51 11.73
N ILE A 62 57.05 -4.94 11.64
CA ILE A 62 56.73 -3.70 12.40
C ILE A 62 55.49 -3.93 13.20
N GLU A 63 55.64 -3.67 14.49
CA GLU A 63 54.66 -3.72 15.57
C GLU A 63 53.31 -3.02 15.26
N LEU A 64 52.21 -3.67 15.72
CA LEU A 64 50.89 -3.09 15.81
C LEU A 64 50.87 -1.93 16.82
N PRO A 65 50.37 -0.76 16.48
CA PRO A 65 49.82 0.16 17.47
C PRO A 65 48.34 -0.19 17.71
N GLU A 66 48.03 -0.33 18.97
CA GLU A 66 46.70 -0.53 19.52
C GLU A 66 45.67 0.45 18.87
N GLY A 67 44.60 -0.14 18.34
CA GLY A 67 43.52 0.61 17.72
C GLY A 67 42.82 1.53 18.70
N THR A 68 43.01 2.77 18.50
CA THR A 68 42.34 3.84 19.22
C THR A 68 40.84 3.87 18.87
N ALA A 69 40.02 4.10 19.90
CA ALA A 69 38.55 4.19 19.84
C ALA A 69 37.97 5.15 18.78
N ALA A 70 38.83 5.92 18.10
CA ALA A 70 38.46 6.83 17.03
C ALA A 70 38.05 6.15 15.73
N SER A 71 38.51 4.90 15.46
CA SER A 71 38.16 4.17 14.22
C SER A 71 36.73 3.63 14.23
N LYS A 72 36.16 3.36 15.42
CA LYS A 72 34.79 2.86 15.54
C LYS A 72 33.73 3.96 15.39
N ALA A 73 34.11 5.22 15.72
CA ALA A 73 33.25 6.37 15.54
C ALA A 73 33.16 6.86 14.08
N ALA A 74 34.23 6.66 13.29
CA ALA A 74 34.27 7.06 11.89
C ALA A 74 33.47 6.10 10.97
N ALA A 75 33.34 4.83 11.35
CA ALA A 75 32.51 3.85 10.60
C ALA A 75 31.01 4.07 10.81
N ALA A 76 30.59 4.69 11.92
CA ALA A 76 29.19 5.02 12.20
C ALA A 76 28.69 6.28 11.46
N ALA A 77 29.60 7.11 10.96
CA ALA A 77 29.25 8.38 10.31
C ALA A 77 29.01 8.28 8.78
N ALA A 78 29.19 7.08 8.18
CA ALA A 78 29.08 6.88 6.73
C ALA A 78 27.81 6.11 6.29
N ALA A 79 26.92 5.72 7.20
CA ALA A 79 25.62 5.21 6.83
C ALA A 79 24.78 6.40 6.33
N LYS A 80 24.46 6.43 5.03
CA LYS A 80 23.43 7.33 4.52
C LYS A 80 22.19 7.14 5.41
N PRO A 81 21.59 8.23 5.94
CA PRO A 81 20.36 8.08 6.70
C PRO A 81 19.38 7.33 5.78
N GLY A 82 18.88 6.19 6.24
CA GLY A 82 17.81 5.45 5.55
C GLY A 82 16.60 6.38 5.36
N PRO A 83 15.65 6.03 4.51
CA PRO A 83 14.44 6.83 4.34
C PRO A 83 13.82 7.11 5.71
N ALA A 84 13.44 8.37 5.93
CA ALA A 84 12.79 8.79 7.17
C ALA A 84 11.50 7.98 7.36
N SER A 85 11.24 7.53 8.57
CA SER A 85 9.98 6.89 8.90
C SER A 85 8.84 7.89 8.74
N ARG A 86 7.70 7.42 8.20
CA ARG A 86 6.48 8.19 7.97
C ARG A 86 5.30 7.47 8.58
N ARG A 87 4.34 8.21 9.07
CA ARG A 87 3.07 7.66 9.50
C ARG A 87 2.22 7.32 8.29
N ALA A 88 1.62 6.13 8.28
CA ALA A 88 0.65 5.70 7.28
C ALA A 88 -0.60 5.15 7.98
N VAL A 89 -1.75 5.36 7.35
CA VAL A 89 -3.06 4.90 7.81
C VAL A 89 -3.60 3.90 6.80
N ILE A 90 -4.00 2.73 7.28
CA ILE A 90 -4.44 1.59 6.48
C ILE A 90 -5.84 1.22 6.94
N SER A 91 -6.78 1.08 6.01
CA SER A 91 -8.08 0.46 6.27
C SER A 91 -8.01 -1.05 6.11
N LEU A 92 -8.78 -1.74 6.93
CA LEU A 92 -9.00 -3.17 6.85
C LEU A 92 -10.50 -3.38 6.73
N ASP A 93 -10.95 -4.10 5.71
CA ASP A 93 -12.33 -4.53 5.62
C ASP A 93 -12.45 -5.98 5.11
N SER A 94 -13.51 -6.66 5.53
CA SER A 94 -13.78 -8.03 5.13
C SER A 94 -15.26 -8.38 5.25
N VAL A 95 -15.76 -9.14 4.27
CA VAL A 95 -17.12 -9.73 4.29
C VAL A 95 -17.16 -11.11 4.97
N SER A 96 -16.01 -11.62 5.37
CA SER A 96 -15.89 -12.93 6.02
C SER A 96 -16.49 -12.93 7.41
N THR A 97 -17.10 -14.02 7.81
CA THR A 97 -17.51 -14.27 9.21
C THR A 97 -16.31 -14.42 10.15
N ASP A 98 -15.12 -14.65 9.60
CA ASP A 98 -13.85 -14.76 10.34
C ASP A 98 -12.97 -13.49 10.19
N ALA A 99 -13.60 -12.35 9.86
CA ALA A 99 -12.91 -11.08 9.59
C ALA A 99 -11.96 -10.67 10.72
N GLU A 100 -12.37 -10.83 11.97
CA GLU A 100 -11.55 -10.49 13.14
C GLU A 100 -10.23 -11.27 13.18
N HIS A 101 -10.28 -12.56 12.85
CA HIS A 101 -9.07 -13.38 12.76
C HIS A 101 -8.17 -12.96 11.59
N GLN A 102 -8.77 -12.69 10.43
CA GLN A 102 -8.06 -12.20 9.25
C GLN A 102 -7.35 -10.87 9.53
N PHE A 103 -8.02 -9.94 10.21
CA PHE A 103 -7.42 -8.65 10.60
C PHE A 103 -6.24 -8.84 11.56
N ARG A 104 -6.34 -9.72 12.56
CA ARG A 104 -5.21 -10.02 13.45
C ARG A 104 -4.02 -10.61 12.69
N GLN A 105 -4.26 -11.50 11.73
CA GLN A 105 -3.21 -12.03 10.87
C GLN A 105 -2.56 -10.94 10.00
N ALA A 106 -3.37 -10.05 9.41
CA ALA A 106 -2.88 -8.94 8.60
C ALA A 106 -2.02 -7.98 9.42
N ILE A 107 -2.46 -7.61 10.62
CA ILE A 107 -1.72 -6.72 11.53
C ILE A 107 -0.34 -7.32 11.86
N VAL A 108 -0.28 -8.59 12.23
CA VAL A 108 0.98 -9.28 12.52
C VAL A 108 1.88 -9.37 11.29
N ALA A 109 1.32 -9.66 10.13
CA ALA A 109 2.08 -9.74 8.88
C ALA A 109 2.67 -8.39 8.49
N ILE A 110 1.89 -7.29 8.61
CA ILE A 110 2.32 -5.93 8.27
C ILE A 110 3.38 -5.43 9.27
N ASP A 111 3.23 -5.70 10.56
CA ASP A 111 4.23 -5.34 11.59
C ASP A 111 5.56 -6.08 11.39
N ALA A 112 5.51 -7.30 10.85
CA ALA A 112 6.69 -8.10 10.54
C ALA A 112 7.47 -7.63 9.29
N LEU A 113 6.88 -6.75 8.45
CA LEU A 113 7.56 -6.22 7.28
C LEU A 113 8.72 -5.29 7.68
N PRO A 114 9.90 -5.41 7.05
CA PRO A 114 11.04 -4.60 7.40
C PRO A 114 10.78 -3.10 7.28
N GLY A 115 10.98 -2.37 8.36
CA GLY A 115 10.80 -0.92 8.39
C GLY A 115 9.39 -0.46 8.78
N ASN A 116 8.49 -1.37 9.04
CA ASN A 116 7.17 -1.10 9.59
C ASN A 116 7.15 -1.28 11.11
N GLN A 117 6.25 -0.57 11.76
CA GLN A 117 5.89 -0.70 13.17
C GLN A 117 4.44 -0.26 13.34
N VAL A 118 3.59 -1.11 13.88
CA VAL A 118 2.21 -0.75 14.23
C VAL A 118 2.21 0.19 15.42
N GLU A 119 1.53 1.34 15.30
CA GLU A 119 1.45 2.38 16.33
C GLU A 119 0.07 2.46 16.97
N GLY A 120 -0.98 2.11 16.22
CA GLY A 120 -2.35 2.16 16.70
C GLY A 120 -3.28 1.28 15.89
N ILE A 121 -4.32 0.79 16.54
CA ILE A 121 -5.39 -0.01 15.94
C ILE A 121 -6.71 0.48 16.51
N SER A 122 -7.68 0.68 15.62
CA SER A 122 -9.01 1.17 16.00
C SER A 122 -9.88 0.09 16.68
N PRO A 123 -11.00 0.47 17.30
CA PRO A 123 -12.11 -0.44 17.52
C PRO A 123 -12.55 -1.15 16.24
N LEU A 124 -13.23 -2.29 16.39
CA LEU A 124 -13.85 -3.03 15.29
C LEU A 124 -15.24 -2.48 15.02
N TYR A 125 -15.55 -2.29 13.75
CA TYR A 125 -16.83 -1.77 13.30
C TYR A 125 -17.57 -2.79 12.45
N HIS A 126 -18.89 -2.75 12.56
CA HIS A 126 -19.81 -3.43 11.65
C HIS A 126 -20.34 -2.41 10.64
N VAL A 127 -20.38 -2.79 9.38
CA VAL A 127 -20.84 -1.98 8.25
C VAL A 127 -21.99 -2.72 7.57
N SER A 128 -23.20 -2.20 7.77
CA SER A 128 -24.39 -2.74 7.09
C SER A 128 -24.38 -2.33 5.64
N GLN A 129 -24.52 -3.30 4.76
CA GLN A 129 -24.63 -3.03 3.32
C GLN A 129 -26.09 -2.79 2.93
N VAL A 130 -26.28 -1.96 1.89
CA VAL A 130 -27.61 -1.75 1.30
C VAL A 130 -27.82 -2.84 0.24
N ASP A 131 -29.05 -3.29 0.07
CA ASP A 131 -29.45 -4.39 -0.80
C ASP A 131 -28.93 -5.77 -0.32
N ASP A 132 -28.80 -6.74 -1.22
CA ASP A 132 -28.43 -8.14 -0.90
C ASP A 132 -26.90 -8.35 -0.76
N TYR A 133 -26.11 -7.29 -0.55
CA TYR A 133 -24.66 -7.45 -0.29
C TYR A 133 -24.41 -7.87 1.17
N PRO A 134 -23.40 -8.72 1.40
CA PRO A 134 -23.06 -9.13 2.76
C PRO A 134 -22.53 -7.94 3.56
N ASP A 135 -22.91 -7.89 4.84
CA ASP A 135 -22.34 -6.94 5.77
C ASP A 135 -20.83 -7.13 5.89
N LYS A 136 -20.13 -6.04 6.21
CA LYS A 136 -18.68 -6.06 6.37
C LYS A 136 -18.28 -5.79 7.81
N MET A 137 -17.10 -6.28 8.19
CA MET A 137 -16.35 -5.76 9.32
C MET A 137 -15.29 -4.78 8.81
N ALA A 138 -15.05 -3.72 9.57
CA ALA A 138 -14.05 -2.71 9.23
C ALA A 138 -13.25 -2.30 10.46
N ALA A 139 -11.97 -1.99 10.23
CA ALA A 139 -11.07 -1.40 11.20
C ALA A 139 -10.05 -0.50 10.48
N VAL A 140 -9.33 0.31 11.25
CA VAL A 140 -8.23 1.12 10.76
C VAL A 140 -7.01 0.88 11.63
N MET A 141 -5.84 0.82 11.01
CA MET A 141 -4.58 0.80 11.74
C MET A 141 -3.66 1.92 11.28
N GLN A 142 -2.82 2.37 12.19
CA GLN A 142 -1.75 3.33 11.96
C GLN A 142 -0.41 2.65 12.13
N ILE A 143 0.48 2.88 11.18
CA ILE A 143 1.85 2.37 11.23
C ILE A 143 2.86 3.48 11.03
N SER A 144 4.05 3.28 11.55
CA SER A 144 5.26 3.98 11.14
C SER A 144 5.97 3.12 10.10
N THR A 145 6.28 3.67 8.92
CA THR A 145 6.89 2.90 7.82
C THR A 145 8.05 3.65 7.16
N ARG A 146 9.01 2.89 6.62
CA ARG A 146 10.08 3.40 5.77
C ARG A 146 9.88 3.09 4.29
N MET A 147 8.84 2.35 3.96
CA MET A 147 8.44 2.08 2.59
C MET A 147 7.92 3.36 1.93
N ASP A 148 8.07 3.47 0.63
CA ASP A 148 7.31 4.46 -0.12
C ASP A 148 5.85 3.99 -0.31
N ALA A 149 4.97 4.89 -0.79
CA ALA A 149 3.55 4.59 -0.89
C ALA A 149 3.25 3.41 -1.83
N ARG A 150 3.96 3.31 -2.96
CA ARG A 150 3.75 2.23 -3.94
C ARG A 150 4.28 0.90 -3.42
N GLU A 151 5.43 0.90 -2.74
CA GLU A 151 5.97 -0.28 -2.07
C GLU A 151 5.00 -0.79 -1.01
N LEU A 152 4.42 0.13 -0.21
CA LEU A 152 3.45 -0.24 0.82
C LEU A 152 2.17 -0.81 0.22
N ILE A 153 1.59 -0.18 -0.82
CA ILE A 153 0.40 -0.69 -1.52
C ILE A 153 0.66 -2.13 -2.01
N GLY A 154 1.76 -2.37 -2.72
CA GLY A 154 2.10 -3.72 -3.20
C GLY A 154 2.32 -4.74 -2.08
N ALA A 155 2.84 -4.31 -0.93
CA ALA A 155 2.97 -5.15 0.25
C ALA A 155 1.61 -5.49 0.88
N LEU A 156 0.68 -4.51 0.96
CA LEU A 156 -0.68 -4.71 1.45
C LEU A 156 -1.46 -5.70 0.57
N GLU A 157 -1.40 -5.55 -0.76
CA GLU A 157 -1.99 -6.48 -1.73
C GLU A 157 -1.44 -7.91 -1.55
N SER A 158 -0.13 -8.04 -1.33
CA SER A 158 0.49 -9.34 -1.10
C SER A 158 0.04 -9.98 0.22
N VAL A 159 -0.10 -9.18 1.28
CA VAL A 159 -0.58 -9.66 2.58
C VAL A 159 -2.04 -10.08 2.49
N SER A 160 -2.94 -9.24 1.95
CA SER A 160 -4.36 -9.57 1.84
C SER A 160 -4.57 -10.86 1.03
N SER A 161 -3.97 -10.97 -0.15
CA SER A 161 -4.06 -12.16 -1.01
C SER A 161 -3.50 -13.44 -0.35
N SER A 162 -2.53 -13.30 0.57
CA SER A 162 -1.98 -14.45 1.29
C SER A 162 -2.88 -14.96 2.41
N ILE A 163 -3.80 -14.14 2.91
CA ILE A 163 -4.70 -14.45 4.02
C ILE A 163 -6.07 -14.89 3.51
N SER A 164 -6.72 -14.07 2.68
CA SER A 164 -8.06 -14.33 2.16
C SER A 164 -8.40 -13.42 0.98
N ASP A 165 -9.18 -13.94 0.02
CA ASP A 165 -9.78 -13.14 -1.05
C ASP A 165 -10.91 -12.20 -0.55
N ASP A 166 -11.41 -12.42 0.67
CA ASP A 166 -12.45 -11.59 1.29
C ASP A 166 -11.87 -10.42 2.09
N LEU A 167 -10.55 -10.33 2.21
CA LEU A 167 -9.84 -9.29 2.98
C LEU A 167 -9.31 -8.22 2.05
N ASP A 168 -9.72 -6.98 2.29
CA ASP A 168 -9.18 -5.80 1.63
C ASP A 168 -8.31 -4.98 2.61
N LEU A 169 -7.16 -4.53 2.12
CA LEU A 169 -6.20 -3.69 2.84
C LEU A 169 -5.82 -2.51 1.95
N ASP A 170 -6.25 -1.30 2.32
CA ASP A 170 -6.02 -0.10 1.52
C ASP A 170 -5.19 0.95 2.26
N LEU A 171 -4.23 1.56 1.54
CA LEU A 171 -3.50 2.72 2.04
C LEU A 171 -4.38 3.97 1.94
N VAL A 172 -4.88 4.44 3.07
CA VAL A 172 -5.78 5.60 3.17
C VAL A 172 -5.02 6.93 3.09
N ASP A 173 -3.95 7.07 3.87
CA ASP A 173 -3.14 8.28 3.94
C ASP A 173 -1.69 7.95 4.32
N MET A 174 -0.75 8.80 3.90
CA MET A 174 0.65 8.71 4.29
C MET A 174 1.22 10.11 4.48
N GLU A 175 1.82 10.35 5.64
CA GLU A 175 2.34 11.64 6.05
C GLU A 175 3.29 12.26 5.01
N GLY A 176 2.94 13.46 4.54
CA GLY A 176 3.73 14.22 3.59
C GLY A 176 3.78 13.64 2.18
N VAL A 177 2.90 12.69 1.86
CA VAL A 177 2.81 12.06 0.53
C VAL A 177 1.51 12.47 -0.15
N VAL A 178 1.63 12.94 -1.38
CA VAL A 178 0.50 13.16 -2.28
C VAL A 178 0.84 12.51 -3.62
N ARG A 179 0.05 11.55 -4.03
CA ARG A 179 0.15 10.82 -5.30
C ARG A 179 -1.21 10.77 -5.97
N ASN A 180 -1.19 10.82 -7.31
CA ASN A 180 -2.42 10.76 -8.11
C ASN A 180 -2.17 9.95 -9.40
N GLU A 181 -1.42 8.85 -9.26
CA GLU A 181 -1.21 7.88 -10.33
C GLU A 181 -2.27 6.77 -10.21
N PRO A 182 -2.68 6.13 -11.32
CA PRO A 182 -3.74 5.10 -11.31
C PRO A 182 -3.46 3.93 -10.34
N ASP A 183 -2.20 3.60 -10.14
CA ASP A 183 -1.72 2.52 -9.26
C ASP A 183 -1.21 3.01 -7.90
N CYS A 184 -1.35 4.31 -7.60
CA CYS A 184 -0.91 4.90 -6.35
C CYS A 184 -1.61 6.23 -6.11
N MET A 185 -2.76 6.19 -5.45
CA MET A 185 -3.52 7.38 -5.05
C MET A 185 -3.47 7.56 -3.54
N VAL A 186 -2.75 8.60 -3.08
CA VAL A 186 -2.58 8.92 -1.66
C VAL A 186 -2.70 10.44 -1.47
N PRO A 187 -3.58 10.93 -0.61
CA PRO A 187 -4.61 10.20 0.15
C PRO A 187 -5.62 9.48 -0.75
N TRP A 188 -6.20 8.37 -0.25
CA TRP A 188 -7.25 7.66 -0.98
C TRP A 188 -8.48 8.57 -1.17
N PRO A 189 -8.86 8.90 -2.42
CA PRO A 189 -9.85 9.95 -2.67
C PRO A 189 -11.22 9.64 -2.08
N SER A 190 -11.66 8.36 -2.18
CA SER A 190 -12.98 7.92 -1.72
C SER A 190 -13.10 7.85 -0.20
N ALA A 191 -11.99 7.76 0.55
CA ALA A 191 -12.02 7.69 2.01
C ALA A 191 -12.81 8.83 2.67
N ARG A 192 -12.90 9.98 1.99
CA ARG A 192 -13.64 11.17 2.48
C ARG A 192 -15.15 10.95 2.62
N GLU A 193 -15.71 9.97 1.93
CA GLU A 193 -17.13 9.67 1.85
C GLU A 193 -17.49 8.33 2.50
N HIS A 194 -16.50 7.62 3.08
CA HIS A 194 -16.68 6.30 3.67
C HIS A 194 -16.54 6.34 5.20
N ALA A 195 -17.69 6.32 5.87
CA ALA A 195 -17.76 6.25 7.34
C ALA A 195 -17.09 4.96 7.88
N ALA A 196 -17.08 3.87 7.10
CA ALA A 196 -16.37 2.63 7.44
C ALA A 196 -14.86 2.82 7.65
N VAL A 197 -14.26 3.86 7.06
CA VAL A 197 -12.87 4.28 7.28
C VAL A 197 -12.78 5.39 8.32
N LEU A 198 -13.65 6.40 8.20
CA LEU A 198 -13.56 7.62 9.01
C LEU A 198 -13.93 7.40 10.47
N ALA A 199 -14.94 6.55 10.76
CA ALA A 199 -15.37 6.31 12.14
C ALA A 199 -14.33 5.58 12.98
N PRO A 200 -13.79 4.42 12.54
CA PRO A 200 -12.71 3.76 13.26
C PRO A 200 -11.45 4.63 13.36
N TRP A 201 -11.12 5.40 12.32
CA TRP A 201 -9.97 6.30 12.37
C TRP A 201 -10.14 7.42 13.40
N PHE A 202 -11.34 8.04 13.45
CA PHE A 202 -11.66 9.07 14.42
C PHE A 202 -11.60 8.55 15.88
N ASP A 203 -12.09 7.35 16.13
CA ASP A 203 -12.01 6.75 17.46
C ASP A 203 -10.59 6.37 17.89
N MET A 204 -9.73 6.03 16.94
CA MET A 204 -8.31 5.78 17.19
C MET A 204 -7.52 7.07 17.43
N ASP A 205 -7.79 8.11 16.64
CA ASP A 205 -7.12 9.42 16.69
C ASP A 205 -8.13 10.55 16.44
N PRO A 206 -8.70 11.16 17.49
CA PRO A 206 -9.69 12.25 17.37
C PRO A 206 -9.16 13.51 16.69
N ASP A 207 -7.84 13.71 16.65
CA ASP A 207 -7.18 14.84 16.01
C ASP A 207 -6.75 14.56 14.56
N ALA A 208 -7.08 13.37 14.06
CA ALA A 208 -6.74 12.92 12.72
C ALA A 208 -7.24 13.85 11.62
N LYS A 209 -6.47 13.90 10.54
CA LYS A 209 -6.79 14.67 9.32
C LYS A 209 -6.54 13.82 8.09
N LEU A 210 -7.46 13.88 7.14
CA LEU A 210 -7.28 13.36 5.79
C LEU A 210 -6.92 14.55 4.87
N GLY A 211 -5.66 14.66 4.52
CA GLY A 211 -5.14 15.84 3.87
C GLY A 211 -5.20 17.08 4.78
N ARG A 212 -6.10 18.02 4.50
CA ARG A 212 -6.27 19.25 5.31
C ARG A 212 -7.52 19.23 6.20
N ASP A 213 -8.43 18.30 5.97
CA ASP A 213 -9.73 18.29 6.62
C ASP A 213 -9.72 17.36 7.84
N PRO A 214 -10.27 17.80 8.99
CA PRO A 214 -10.41 16.95 10.15
C PRO A 214 -11.29 15.72 9.83
N VAL A 215 -10.87 14.54 10.25
CA VAL A 215 -11.63 13.30 10.08
C VAL A 215 -13.01 13.41 10.74
N ALA A 216 -13.09 14.05 11.91
CA ALA A 216 -14.37 14.33 12.58
C ALA A 216 -15.37 15.10 11.71
N PHE A 217 -14.89 16.10 10.94
CA PHE A 217 -15.74 16.86 10.03
C PHE A 217 -16.19 16.01 8.84
N LEU A 218 -15.29 15.23 8.25
CA LEU A 218 -15.61 14.35 7.13
C LEU A 218 -16.61 13.26 7.54
N LEU A 219 -16.42 12.67 8.72
CA LEU A 219 -17.35 11.68 9.28
C LEU A 219 -18.77 12.25 9.48
N ALA A 220 -18.86 13.47 9.98
CA ALA A 220 -20.17 14.13 10.15
C ALA A 220 -20.90 14.40 8.82
N MET A 221 -20.16 14.43 7.71
CA MET A 221 -20.68 14.65 6.35
C MET A 221 -20.81 13.36 5.54
N ALA A 222 -20.30 12.23 6.03
CA ALA A 222 -20.30 10.96 5.31
C ALA A 222 -21.72 10.44 5.05
N PRO A 223 -22.08 10.11 3.80
CA PRO A 223 -23.44 9.69 3.44
C PRO A 223 -23.83 8.34 4.02
N ASP A 224 -22.85 7.49 4.34
CA ASP A 224 -23.00 6.13 4.85
C ASP A 224 -22.84 6.04 6.39
N ALA A 225 -22.75 7.16 7.11
CA ALA A 225 -22.53 7.18 8.56
C ALA A 225 -23.57 6.39 9.36
N ALA A 226 -24.81 6.33 8.87
CA ALA A 226 -25.88 5.56 9.53
C ALA A 226 -25.74 4.03 9.39
N GLN A 227 -24.87 3.57 8.49
CA GLN A 227 -24.64 2.14 8.21
C GLN A 227 -23.50 1.56 9.04
N VAL A 228 -22.75 2.41 9.75
CA VAL A 228 -21.51 2.05 10.46
C VAL A 228 -21.73 2.14 11.96
N GLY A 229 -21.43 1.06 12.67
CA GLY A 229 -21.55 0.98 14.12
C GLY A 229 -20.38 0.26 14.77
N MET A 230 -19.88 0.81 15.89
CA MET A 230 -18.83 0.15 16.67
C MET A 230 -19.36 -1.18 17.22
N LEU A 231 -18.63 -2.24 16.99
CA LEU A 231 -18.94 -3.58 17.49
C LEU A 231 -18.25 -3.86 18.82
N THR A 232 -16.94 -3.62 18.87
CA THR A 232 -16.13 -3.84 20.08
C THR A 232 -14.82 -3.05 19.99
N ASP A 233 -14.32 -2.62 21.15
CA ASP A 233 -13.02 -1.95 21.30
C ASP A 233 -11.88 -2.91 21.70
N ASN A 234 -12.18 -4.17 22.01
CA ASN A 234 -11.22 -5.10 22.62
C ASN A 234 -11.00 -6.39 21.78
N TRP A 235 -11.08 -6.29 20.47
CA TRP A 235 -10.97 -7.44 19.57
C TRP A 235 -9.53 -7.95 19.34
N ILE A 236 -8.52 -7.12 19.64
CA ILE A 236 -7.11 -7.44 19.37
C ILE A 236 -6.60 -8.56 20.28
N ILE A 237 -7.04 -8.58 21.54
CA ILE A 237 -6.51 -9.48 22.56
C ILE A 237 -7.09 -10.90 22.41
N GLY A 238 -8.15 -11.08 21.64
CA GLY A 238 -8.90 -12.33 21.52
C GLY A 238 -9.52 -12.74 22.85
N ASP A 239 -10.70 -13.29 22.81
CA ASP A 239 -11.30 -13.91 24.00
C ASP A 239 -10.43 -15.10 24.45
N THR A 240 -9.66 -14.89 25.51
CA THR A 240 -9.00 -15.98 26.22
C THR A 240 -10.07 -16.71 27.02
N LEU A 241 -10.74 -17.66 26.39
CA LEU A 241 -11.59 -18.63 27.07
C LEU A 241 -10.75 -19.81 27.51
#